data_801e0fcc145fabf9665eec3b7625a183
#
_entry.id   801e0fcc145fabf9665eec3b7625a183
#
_cell.length_a   1.000
_cell.length_b   1.000
_cell.length_c   1.000
_cell.angle_alpha   90.00
_cell.angle_beta   90.00
_cell.angle_gamma   90.00
#
_symmetry.space_group_name_H-M   'P 1'
#
loop_
_entity.id
_entity.type
_entity.pdbx_description
1 polymer ?
#
loop_
_entity_poly.entity_id
_entity_poly.type
_entity_poly.pdbx_seq_one_letter_code
_entity_poly.pdbx_strand_id
1 'polypeptide(L)'
;MIGISKLYCGTVEPSDALRYGRRSKDLPSHLLQFSEDKRPVVVWNITKACNLKCVHCYARAVEQKSKGELSHEEGFRLIDDLADFGSPVILFSGGEPLMRPDLVDLANYAVSKGM
;
A
#
# COMPACT_ATOMS: atom_id res chain seq x y z
N MET A 1 -4.04 0.76 15.47
CA MET A 1 -2.73 0.84 14.77
C MET A 1 -1.93 -0.37 15.18
N ILE A 2 -1.59 -1.28 14.29
CA ILE A 2 -0.78 -2.46 14.62
C ILE A 2 0.66 -1.98 14.71
N GLY A 3 1.32 -2.26 15.85
CA GLY A 3 2.75 -1.93 15.97
C GLY A 3 3.56 -2.79 15.01
N ILE A 4 4.31 -2.17 14.10
CA ILE A 4 5.17 -2.86 13.11
C ILE A 4 6.13 -3.84 13.78
N SER A 5 6.64 -3.50 14.96
CA SER A 5 7.49 -4.37 15.77
C SER A 5 6.80 -5.66 16.21
N LYS A 6 5.50 -5.63 16.47
CA LYS A 6 4.72 -6.81 16.86
C LYS A 6 4.46 -7.75 15.69
N LEU A 7 4.19 -7.19 14.52
CA LEU A 7 4.10 -7.95 13.28
C LEU A 7 5.43 -8.66 12.95
N TYR A 8 6.54 -8.02 13.22
CA TYR A 8 7.87 -8.54 12.93
C TYR A 8 8.33 -9.60 13.93
N CYS A 9 7.97 -9.44 15.23
CA CYS A 9 8.40 -10.34 16.30
C CYS A 9 7.46 -11.53 16.55
N GLY A 10 6.33 -11.60 15.83
CA GLY A 10 5.36 -12.70 15.99
C GLY A 10 4.64 -12.75 17.33
N THR A 11 4.79 -11.70 18.16
CA THR A 11 4.10 -11.61 19.44
C THR A 11 2.74 -10.93 19.24
N VAL A 12 1.68 -11.65 19.62
CA VAL A 12 0.31 -11.17 19.51
C VAL A 12 -0.20 -10.84 20.91
N GLU A 13 -0.76 -9.65 21.08
CA GLU A 13 -1.34 -9.26 22.37
C GLU A 13 -2.82 -9.68 22.52
N PRO A 14 -3.31 -9.85 23.75
CA PRO A 14 -4.73 -10.17 23.99
C PRO A 14 -5.72 -9.19 23.37
N SER A 15 -5.31 -7.93 23.17
CA SER A 15 -6.11 -6.90 22.49
C SER A 15 -6.32 -7.15 20.99
N ASP A 16 -5.50 -7.99 20.38
CA ASP A 16 -5.61 -8.31 18.95
C ASP A 16 -6.83 -9.17 18.64
N ALA A 17 -7.33 -9.92 19.63
CA ALA A 17 -8.57 -10.68 19.51
C ALA A 17 -9.79 -9.79 19.22
N LEU A 18 -9.82 -8.58 19.77
CA LEU A 18 -10.88 -7.59 19.53
C LEU A 18 -10.83 -7.03 18.10
N ARG A 19 -9.64 -6.98 17.50
CA ARG A 19 -9.45 -6.44 16.13
C ARG A 19 -9.71 -7.46 15.04
N TYR A 20 -9.40 -8.73 15.31
CA TYR A 20 -9.43 -9.79 14.28
C TYR A 20 -10.50 -10.85 14.54
N GLY A 21 -11.32 -10.69 15.59
CA GLY A 21 -12.40 -11.62 15.94
C GLY A 21 -11.95 -13.02 16.37
N ARG A 22 -10.66 -13.20 16.66
CA ARG A 22 -10.07 -14.47 17.10
C ARG A 22 -9.11 -14.24 18.26
N ARG A 23 -9.00 -15.23 19.14
CA ARG A 23 -7.97 -15.19 20.22
C ARG A 23 -6.59 -15.27 19.56
N SER A 24 -5.72 -14.37 19.97
CA SER A 24 -4.39 -14.23 19.36
C SER A 24 -3.54 -15.50 19.40
N LYS A 25 -3.66 -16.29 20.48
CA LYS A 25 -2.97 -17.58 20.64
C LYS A 25 -3.51 -18.70 19.74
N ASP A 26 -4.69 -18.50 19.14
CA ASP A 26 -5.30 -19.47 18.23
C ASP A 26 -5.04 -19.09 16.76
N LEU A 27 -4.34 -17.97 16.53
CA LEU A 27 -3.94 -17.55 15.18
C LEU A 27 -2.68 -18.32 14.76
N PRO A 28 -2.71 -19.04 13.65
CA PRO A 28 -1.52 -19.66 13.09
C PRO A 28 -0.42 -18.61 12.88
N SER A 29 0.82 -18.96 13.21
CA SER A 29 1.98 -18.07 13.09
C SER A 29 2.13 -17.47 11.68
N HIS A 30 1.72 -18.19 10.64
CA HIS A 30 1.76 -17.71 9.25
C HIS A 30 0.80 -16.55 8.96
N LEU A 31 -0.26 -16.33 9.77
CA LEU A 31 -1.11 -15.16 9.66
C LEU A 31 -0.47 -13.90 10.25
N LEU A 32 0.59 -14.07 11.01
CA LEU A 32 1.35 -13.02 11.66
C LEU A 32 2.67 -12.71 10.94
N GLN A 33 3.09 -13.61 10.06
CA GLN A 33 4.29 -13.46 9.24
C GLN A 33 3.88 -12.97 7.85
N PHE A 34 4.43 -11.86 7.42
CA PHE A 34 4.29 -11.35 6.04
C PHE A 34 5.12 -12.16 5.04
N SER A 35 5.72 -13.30 5.45
CA SER A 35 6.81 -13.88 4.72
C SER A 35 6.40 -14.96 3.70
N GLU A 36 6.18 -16.18 4.01
CA GLU A 36 6.28 -17.20 2.97
C GLU A 36 5.06 -17.36 2.05
N ASP A 37 3.85 -17.14 2.60
CA ASP A 37 2.59 -17.37 1.87
C ASP A 37 1.82 -16.09 1.50
N LYS A 38 2.23 -14.93 2.02
CA LYS A 38 1.55 -13.66 1.77
C LYS A 38 2.49 -12.65 1.12
N ARG A 39 2.13 -12.22 -0.06
CA ARG A 39 2.82 -11.15 -0.75
C ARG A 39 2.59 -9.81 -0.03
N PRO A 40 3.56 -8.90 -0.06
CA PRO A 40 3.44 -7.60 0.61
C PRO A 40 2.36 -6.73 -0.02
N VAL A 41 1.75 -5.90 0.82
CA VAL A 41 0.97 -4.76 0.37
C VAL A 41 1.95 -3.71 -0.17
N VAL A 42 1.70 -3.22 -1.37
CA VAL A 42 2.55 -2.22 -2.02
C VAL A 42 1.97 -0.84 -1.82
N VAL A 43 2.80 0.10 -1.38
CA VAL A 43 2.45 1.52 -1.32
C VAL A 43 3.20 2.23 -2.45
N TRP A 44 2.46 2.75 -3.43
CA TRP A 44 3.02 3.52 -4.53
C TRP A 44 2.76 5.01 -4.32
N ASN A 45 3.83 5.77 -4.07
CA ASN A 45 3.78 7.23 -4.09
C ASN A 45 3.68 7.71 -5.54
N ILE A 46 2.45 7.76 -6.06
CA ILE A 46 2.13 7.90 -7.48
C ILE A 46 2.44 9.30 -8.02
N THR A 47 2.43 10.29 -7.15
CA THR A 47 2.79 11.69 -7.46
C THR A 47 3.32 12.40 -6.24
N LYS A 48 4.15 13.42 -6.44
CA LYS A 48 4.51 14.41 -5.40
C LYS A 48 3.64 15.67 -5.45
N ALA A 49 2.85 15.84 -6.50
CA ALA A 49 1.93 16.96 -6.60
C ALA A 49 0.89 16.91 -5.47
N CYS A 50 0.64 18.05 -4.83
CA CYS A 50 -0.32 18.15 -3.75
C CYS A 50 -0.85 19.57 -3.65
N ASN A 51 -2.16 19.70 -3.45
CA ASN A 51 -2.83 20.97 -3.18
C ASN A 51 -3.02 21.24 -1.67
N LEU A 52 -2.51 20.36 -0.81
CA LEU A 52 -2.56 20.47 0.64
C LEU A 52 -1.20 20.87 1.21
N LYS A 53 -1.21 21.50 2.40
CA LYS A 53 -0.01 21.97 3.13
C LYS A 53 0.04 21.35 4.53
N CYS A 54 0.06 20.02 4.62
CA CYS A 54 0.08 19.32 5.89
C CYS A 54 1.38 19.54 6.65
N VAL A 55 1.29 19.91 7.94
CA VAL A 55 2.46 20.21 8.79
C VAL A 55 3.40 18.98 8.95
N HIS A 56 2.84 17.77 8.94
CA HIS A 56 3.61 16.52 9.09
C HIS A 56 3.73 15.74 7.77
N CYS A 57 3.85 16.43 6.64
CA CYS A 57 3.94 15.77 5.35
C CYS A 57 5.22 14.93 5.23
N TYR A 58 5.08 13.60 5.26
CA TYR A 58 6.21 12.67 5.09
C TYR A 58 6.71 12.62 3.64
N ALA A 59 5.82 12.86 2.67
CA ALA A 59 6.12 12.78 1.24
C ALA A 59 6.87 14.00 0.72
N ARG A 60 7.00 15.08 1.54
CA ARG A 60 7.54 16.37 1.09
C ARG A 60 6.90 16.80 -0.23
N ALA A 61 5.58 16.77 -0.25
CA ALA A 61 4.78 17.09 -1.42
C ALA A 61 5.05 18.52 -1.90
N VAL A 62 4.91 18.73 -3.20
CA VAL A 62 5.13 20.00 -3.89
C VAL A 62 3.89 20.37 -4.71
N GLU A 63 3.76 21.61 -5.12
CA GLU A 63 2.55 22.06 -5.87
C GLU A 63 2.49 21.47 -7.29
N GLN A 64 3.61 21.02 -7.83
CA GLN A 64 3.69 20.56 -9.22
C GLN A 64 4.22 19.13 -9.32
N LYS A 65 3.87 18.46 -10.43
CA LYS A 65 4.40 17.15 -10.77
C LYS A 65 5.92 17.14 -10.76
N SER A 66 6.51 16.13 -10.11
CA SER A 66 7.96 15.96 -10.06
C SER A 66 8.49 15.28 -11.32
N LYS A 67 9.73 15.62 -11.70
CA LYS A 67 10.45 14.88 -12.72
C LYS A 67 10.70 13.44 -12.23
N GLY A 68 10.48 12.46 -13.10
CA GLY A 68 10.73 11.04 -12.80
C GLY A 68 9.53 10.30 -12.18
N GLU A 69 8.34 10.90 -12.16
CA GLU A 69 7.12 10.14 -11.92
C GLU A 69 6.85 9.22 -13.12
N LEU A 70 6.40 7.99 -12.84
CA LEU A 70 6.08 7.03 -13.89
C LEU A 70 5.02 7.59 -14.84
N SER A 71 5.18 7.34 -16.14
CA SER A 71 4.15 7.63 -17.15
C SER A 71 2.93 6.74 -16.94
N HIS A 72 1.88 6.99 -17.70
CA HIS A 72 0.69 6.16 -17.71
C HIS A 72 1.02 4.71 -18.10
N GLU A 73 1.77 4.51 -19.16
CA GLU A 73 2.18 3.20 -19.67
C GLU A 73 3.13 2.47 -18.70
N GLU A 74 4.03 3.20 -18.06
CA GLU A 74 4.91 2.64 -17.02
C GLU A 74 4.11 2.24 -15.78
N GLY A 75 3.05 3.00 -15.45
CA GLY A 75 2.11 2.66 -14.39
C GLY A 75 1.39 1.34 -14.64
N PHE A 76 0.91 1.10 -15.86
CA PHE A 76 0.30 -0.19 -16.22
C PHE A 76 1.30 -1.35 -16.13
N ARG A 77 2.53 -1.17 -16.61
CA ARG A 77 3.57 -2.20 -16.47
C ARG A 77 3.88 -2.53 -15.03
N LEU A 78 3.99 -1.51 -14.17
CA LEU A 78 4.17 -1.72 -12.72
C LEU A 78 3.02 -2.54 -12.13
N ILE A 79 1.78 -2.26 -12.52
CA ILE A 79 0.60 -3.01 -12.05
C ILE A 79 0.65 -4.46 -12.55
N ASP A 80 1.05 -4.71 -13.81
CA ASP A 80 1.24 -6.06 -14.33
C ASP A 80 2.31 -6.82 -13.54
N ASP A 81 3.46 -6.21 -13.31
CA ASP A 81 4.55 -6.81 -12.53
C ASP A 81 4.12 -7.15 -11.10
N LEU A 82 3.32 -6.28 -10.46
CA LEU A 82 2.80 -6.50 -9.12
C LEU A 82 1.74 -7.61 -9.08
N ALA A 83 0.90 -7.69 -10.10
CA ALA A 83 -0.08 -8.77 -10.23
C ALA A 83 0.61 -10.12 -10.44
N ASP A 84 1.60 -10.20 -11.33
CA ASP A 84 2.41 -11.40 -11.58
C ASP A 84 3.21 -11.81 -10.34
N PHE A 85 3.70 -10.84 -9.56
CA PHE A 85 4.32 -11.09 -8.27
C PHE A 85 3.31 -11.62 -7.24
N GLY A 86 2.02 -11.40 -7.44
CA GLY A 86 0.94 -11.80 -6.55
C GLY A 86 0.68 -10.84 -5.40
N SER A 87 0.98 -9.56 -5.57
CA SER A 87 0.64 -8.54 -4.57
C SER A 87 -0.88 -8.42 -4.43
N PRO A 88 -1.45 -8.57 -3.23
CA PRO A 88 -2.91 -8.59 -3.05
C PRO A 88 -3.54 -7.20 -3.09
N VAL A 89 -2.76 -6.16 -2.83
CA VAL A 89 -3.26 -4.79 -2.67
C VAL A 89 -2.19 -3.79 -3.08
N ILE A 90 -2.60 -2.78 -3.81
CA ILE A 90 -1.83 -1.57 -4.06
C ILE A 90 -2.51 -0.36 -3.40
N LEU A 91 -1.74 0.42 -2.66
CA LEU A 91 -2.17 1.68 -2.05
C LEU A 91 -1.57 2.85 -2.83
N PHE A 92 -2.41 3.62 -3.47
CA PHE A 92 -1.98 4.87 -4.09
C PHE A 92 -1.80 5.95 -3.03
N SER A 93 -0.62 6.51 -2.95
CA SER A 93 -0.20 7.50 -1.96
C SER A 93 0.71 8.56 -2.61
N GLY A 94 1.41 9.33 -1.81
CA GLY A 94 2.37 10.35 -2.26
C GLY A 94 2.02 11.74 -1.77
N GLY A 95 1.87 12.70 -2.68
CA GLY A 95 1.25 13.99 -2.42
C GLY A 95 -0.26 13.82 -2.25
N GLU A 96 -1.04 14.33 -3.19
CA GLU A 96 -2.48 14.03 -3.31
C GLU A 96 -2.70 13.20 -4.58
N PRO A 97 -3.00 11.90 -4.44
CA PRO A 97 -3.16 11.02 -5.62
C PRO A 97 -4.20 11.51 -6.63
N LEU A 98 -5.27 12.16 -6.17
CA LEU A 98 -6.30 12.73 -7.04
C LEU A 98 -5.80 13.89 -7.91
N MET A 99 -4.63 14.43 -7.64
CA MET A 99 -3.95 15.38 -8.52
C MET A 99 -3.38 14.73 -9.78
N ARG A 100 -3.31 13.41 -9.82
CA ARG A 100 -2.86 12.64 -10.98
C ARG A 100 -4.06 12.31 -11.88
N PRO A 101 -4.09 12.80 -13.14
CA PRO A 101 -5.29 12.69 -13.98
C PRO A 101 -5.65 11.25 -14.38
N ASP A 102 -4.68 10.35 -14.44
CA ASP A 102 -4.84 8.95 -14.82
C ASP A 102 -5.00 7.98 -13.63
N LEU A 103 -5.17 8.52 -12.40
CA LEU A 103 -5.32 7.69 -11.20
C LEU A 103 -6.45 6.66 -11.32
N VAL A 104 -7.61 7.11 -11.83
CA VAL A 104 -8.80 6.26 -11.93
C VAL A 104 -8.58 5.11 -12.92
N ASP A 105 -7.90 5.38 -14.03
CA ASP A 105 -7.58 4.36 -15.04
C ASP A 105 -6.62 3.32 -14.45
N LEU A 106 -5.58 3.77 -13.75
CA LEU A 106 -4.64 2.89 -13.05
C LEU A 106 -5.33 2.05 -11.96
N ALA A 107 -6.23 2.65 -11.19
CA ALA A 107 -6.99 1.93 -10.16
C ALA A 107 -7.91 0.86 -10.77
N ASN A 108 -8.65 1.21 -11.81
CA ASN A 108 -9.51 0.25 -12.53
C ASN A 108 -8.68 -0.89 -13.14
N TYR A 109 -7.51 -0.58 -13.66
CA TYR A 109 -6.61 -1.58 -14.19
C TYR A 109 -6.10 -2.53 -13.11
N ALA A 110 -5.69 -2.02 -11.95
CA ALA A 110 -5.29 -2.84 -10.81
C ALA A 110 -6.41 -3.79 -10.36
N VAL A 111 -7.65 -3.28 -10.28
CA VAL A 111 -8.83 -4.11 -9.97
C VAL A 111 -9.04 -5.20 -11.03
N SER A 112 -8.88 -4.89 -12.32
CA SER A 112 -9.00 -5.89 -13.40
C SER A 112 -7.95 -6.99 -13.33
N LYS A 113 -6.82 -6.73 -12.68
CA LYS A 113 -5.73 -7.71 -12.41
C LYS A 113 -5.90 -8.47 -11.08
N GLY A 114 -6.97 -8.21 -10.34
CA GLY A 114 -7.30 -8.91 -9.09
C GLY A 114 -6.68 -8.32 -7.81
N MET A 115 -6.20 -7.08 -7.89
CA MET A 115 -5.68 -6.33 -6.75
C MET A 115 -6.73 -5.45 -6.08
#